data_131e00a31f2bc3cb59bd1d79e4d0062a
#
_entry.id   131e00a31f2bc3cb59bd1d79e4d0062a
#
_cell.length_a   1.000
_cell.length_b   1.000
_cell.length_c   1.000
_cell.angle_alpha   90.00
_cell.angle_beta   90.00
_cell.angle_gamma   90.00
#
_symmetry.space_group_name_H-M   'P 1'
#
loop_
_entity.id
_entity.type
_entity.pdbx_description
1 polymer ?
#
loop_
_entity_poly.entity_id
_entity_poly.type
_entity_poly.pdbx_seq_one_letter_code
_entity_poly.pdbx_strand_id
1 'polypeptide(L)'
;MRKSVFFVTLILFASAIVLSQAYKGQGKVKGSVFDEEGNPLEEVKVKLYSLKAQSGFETVTDADGTWRAFWIRGGTWNIDFEKIGYTPKKMKAEINEWSKNPDMEIKMEKIEGLVITEELREHLRRGNGLFDEEKYEEALKSYKSIIEEFPDTYIIHKNIGNCYFQMEKYNLAEEHYRKVLEMDSSNNEVILLIGNTYSNRGESDKALEWYGKIEFEKFDDPIVLYNIGSDFYTVSNFEEALKYYKKAVEIQNNFLDGLYQLGLVHLTLGNNQEAINTFENYLKHDPDSEKATRVRGFIEFLKKKIKDSKGN
;
A
#
# COMPACT_ATOMS: atom_id res chain seq x y z
N MET A 1 -34.68 30.69 -23.29
CA MET A 1 -34.26 29.65 -22.36
C MET A 1 -32.96 29.02 -22.85
N ARG A 2 -31.87 29.49 -22.38
CA ARG A 2 -30.49 28.96 -22.58
C ARG A 2 -29.67 29.55 -21.46
N LYS A 3 -29.20 28.74 -20.52
CA LYS A 3 -28.02 28.97 -19.65
C LYS A 3 -28.07 27.92 -18.53
N SER A 4 -27.29 26.88 -18.62
CA SER A 4 -26.72 26.15 -17.47
C SER A 4 -26.05 24.87 -17.98
N VAL A 5 -24.93 24.99 -18.67
CA VAL A 5 -23.97 23.89 -18.88
C VAL A 5 -22.61 24.56 -19.03
N PHE A 6 -21.97 24.96 -17.92
CA PHE A 6 -20.55 25.40 -17.97
C PHE A 6 -19.94 25.56 -16.56
N PHE A 7 -20.10 24.57 -15.67
CA PHE A 7 -19.39 24.68 -14.37
C PHE A 7 -18.88 23.37 -13.75
N VAL A 8 -18.90 22.27 -14.47
CA VAL A 8 -18.43 20.98 -13.89
C VAL A 8 -17.03 20.55 -14.38
N THR A 9 -16.54 21.14 -15.46
CA THR A 9 -15.26 20.72 -16.08
C THR A 9 -14.00 21.37 -15.49
N LEU A 10 -14.11 22.35 -14.60
CA LEU A 10 -12.95 23.09 -14.09
C LEU A 10 -12.39 22.55 -12.76
N ILE A 11 -13.16 21.74 -12.02
CA ILE A 11 -12.74 21.24 -10.69
C ILE A 11 -11.89 19.96 -10.81
N LEU A 12 -12.11 19.14 -11.83
CA LEU A 12 -11.33 17.91 -12.08
C LEU A 12 -9.91 18.21 -12.60
N PHE A 13 -9.69 19.34 -13.27
CA PHE A 13 -8.34 19.73 -13.72
C PHE A 13 -7.46 20.31 -12.61
N ALA A 14 -8.03 20.88 -11.58
CA ALA A 14 -7.27 21.47 -10.47
C ALA A 14 -6.71 20.39 -9.53
N SER A 15 -7.43 19.28 -9.30
CA SER A 15 -6.95 18.18 -8.46
C SER A 15 -5.83 17.36 -9.13
N ALA A 16 -5.90 17.14 -10.45
CA ALA A 16 -4.83 16.48 -11.20
C ALA A 16 -3.54 17.32 -11.25
N ILE A 17 -3.66 18.66 -11.28
CA ILE A 17 -2.50 19.57 -11.30
C ILE A 17 -1.81 19.60 -9.92
N VAL A 18 -2.54 19.51 -8.82
CA VAL A 18 -1.96 19.52 -7.46
C VAL A 18 -1.22 18.22 -7.18
N LEU A 19 -1.78 17.05 -7.56
CA LEU A 19 -1.11 15.76 -7.45
C LEU A 19 0.15 15.68 -8.31
N SER A 20 0.15 16.32 -9.51
CA SER A 20 1.30 16.31 -10.41
C SER A 20 2.50 17.15 -9.95
N GLN A 21 2.39 17.97 -8.92
CA GLN A 21 3.50 18.82 -8.42
C GLN A 21 4.25 18.23 -7.23
N ALA A 22 3.65 17.32 -6.48
CA ALA A 22 4.21 16.83 -5.23
C ALA A 22 5.51 16.02 -5.41
N TYR A 23 5.71 15.32 -6.55
CA TYR A 23 6.91 14.53 -6.84
C TYR A 23 7.93 15.25 -7.75
N LYS A 24 7.62 16.44 -8.24
CA LYS A 24 8.52 17.18 -9.14
C LYS A 24 9.78 17.64 -8.43
N GLY A 25 10.91 17.11 -8.88
CA GLY A 25 12.26 17.49 -8.49
C GLY A 25 13.17 17.54 -9.72
N GLN A 26 14.46 17.39 -9.55
CA GLN A 26 15.46 17.36 -10.65
C GLN A 26 16.07 15.96 -10.84
N GLY A 27 15.76 15.02 -9.96
CA GLY A 27 16.27 13.66 -10.00
C GLY A 27 15.85 12.91 -11.26
N LYS A 28 16.72 12.03 -11.71
CA LYS A 28 16.49 11.11 -12.83
C LYS A 28 16.88 9.73 -12.38
N VAL A 29 15.99 8.76 -12.61
CA VAL A 29 16.30 7.35 -12.39
C VAL A 29 15.94 6.57 -13.63
N LYS A 30 16.66 5.49 -13.85
CA LYS A 30 16.41 4.56 -14.93
C LYS A 30 16.89 3.18 -14.54
N GLY A 31 16.45 2.20 -15.28
CA GLY A 31 16.88 0.83 -15.08
C GLY A 31 16.45 -0.06 -16.23
N SER A 32 16.75 -1.34 -16.07
CA SER A 32 16.36 -2.39 -16.99
C SER A 32 15.80 -3.57 -16.21
N VAL A 33 14.81 -4.23 -16.77
CA VAL A 33 14.16 -5.40 -16.17
C VAL A 33 14.36 -6.59 -17.09
N PHE A 34 14.79 -7.71 -16.50
CA PHE A 34 15.09 -8.97 -17.17
C PHE A 34 14.33 -10.11 -16.52
N ASP A 35 14.16 -11.21 -17.27
CA ASP A 35 13.78 -12.50 -16.69
C ASP A 35 15.00 -13.20 -16.05
N GLU A 36 14.78 -14.41 -15.52
CA GLU A 36 15.82 -15.24 -14.90
C GLU A 36 16.92 -15.65 -15.90
N GLU A 37 16.56 -15.78 -17.16
CA GLU A 37 17.46 -16.15 -18.27
C GLU A 37 18.25 -14.95 -18.81
N GLY A 38 17.92 -13.73 -18.38
CA GLY A 38 18.56 -12.49 -18.81
C GLY A 38 17.93 -11.86 -20.05
N ASN A 39 16.76 -12.32 -20.48
CA ASN A 39 16.03 -11.68 -21.56
C ASN A 39 15.35 -10.41 -21.08
N PRO A 40 15.34 -9.31 -21.85
CA PRO A 40 14.67 -8.08 -21.46
C PRO A 40 13.15 -8.28 -21.39
N LEU A 41 12.53 -7.64 -20.41
CA LEU A 41 11.09 -7.70 -20.20
C LEU A 41 10.44 -6.38 -20.60
N GLU A 42 9.74 -6.39 -21.72
CA GLU A 42 8.87 -5.31 -22.18
C GLU A 42 7.57 -5.26 -21.35
N GLU A 43 6.90 -4.11 -21.30
CA GLU A 43 5.61 -3.89 -20.64
C GLU A 43 5.60 -4.24 -19.12
N VAL A 44 6.72 -4.15 -18.43
CA VAL A 44 6.73 -4.19 -16.98
C VAL A 44 6.20 -2.86 -16.46
N LYS A 45 5.13 -2.87 -15.68
CA LYS A 45 4.62 -1.69 -14.99
C LYS A 45 5.56 -1.35 -13.85
N VAL A 46 6.12 -0.16 -13.84
CA VAL A 46 7.04 0.34 -12.81
C VAL A 46 6.34 1.47 -12.05
N LYS A 47 5.97 1.22 -10.82
CA LYS A 47 5.31 2.18 -9.93
C LYS A 47 6.33 2.77 -8.97
N LEU A 48 6.47 4.08 -8.96
CA LEU A 48 7.34 4.80 -8.03
C LEU A 48 6.47 5.59 -7.07
N TYR A 49 6.65 5.39 -5.78
CA TYR A 49 5.91 6.08 -4.74
C TYR A 49 6.84 6.65 -3.67
N SER A 50 6.73 7.95 -3.41
CA SER A 50 7.46 8.62 -2.34
C SER A 50 6.60 8.71 -1.09
N LEU A 51 7.03 8.04 -0.03
CA LEU A 51 6.37 8.13 1.28
C LEU A 51 6.36 9.55 1.83
N LYS A 52 7.46 10.30 1.60
CA LYS A 52 7.59 11.70 2.06
C LYS A 52 6.67 12.66 1.33
N ALA A 53 6.52 12.49 0.01
CA ALA A 53 5.68 13.34 -0.82
C ALA A 53 4.22 12.86 -0.87
N GLN A 54 3.92 11.65 -0.38
CA GLN A 54 2.62 10.96 -0.47
C GLN A 54 2.06 10.98 -1.90
N SER A 55 2.95 10.78 -2.87
CA SER A 55 2.63 10.82 -4.28
C SER A 55 3.61 9.99 -5.09
N GLY A 56 3.20 9.60 -6.29
CA GLY A 56 4.01 8.80 -7.17
C GLY A 56 3.58 8.94 -8.62
N PHE A 57 4.12 8.10 -9.46
CA PHE A 57 3.73 7.95 -10.85
C PHE A 57 4.11 6.57 -11.35
N GLU A 58 3.60 6.22 -12.52
CA GLU A 58 3.85 4.96 -13.17
C GLU A 58 4.55 5.17 -14.51
N THR A 59 5.34 4.19 -14.91
CA THR A 59 5.94 4.06 -16.25
C THR A 59 5.95 2.59 -16.62
N VAL A 60 6.30 2.28 -17.87
CA VAL A 60 6.44 0.91 -18.35
C VAL A 60 7.80 0.72 -19.03
N THR A 61 8.31 -0.52 -19.05
CA THR A 61 9.52 -0.85 -19.80
C THR A 61 9.22 -0.93 -21.29
N ASP A 62 10.20 -0.53 -22.10
CA ASP A 62 10.20 -0.69 -23.56
C ASP A 62 10.67 -2.10 -23.98
N ALA A 63 10.78 -2.33 -25.30
CA ALA A 63 11.19 -3.62 -25.88
C ALA A 63 12.59 -4.10 -25.42
N ASP A 64 13.47 -3.18 -25.03
CA ASP A 64 14.79 -3.50 -24.50
C ASP A 64 14.74 -3.70 -22.95
N GLY A 65 13.55 -3.76 -22.36
CA GLY A 65 13.33 -3.89 -20.94
C GLY A 65 13.67 -2.62 -20.15
N THR A 66 13.92 -1.49 -20.83
CA THR A 66 14.37 -0.26 -20.15
C THR A 66 13.21 0.62 -19.71
N TRP A 67 13.38 1.28 -18.57
CA TRP A 67 12.43 2.26 -18.04
C TRP A 67 13.14 3.51 -17.56
N ARG A 68 12.44 4.63 -17.50
CA ARG A 68 12.97 5.92 -17.09
C ARG A 68 11.95 6.73 -16.32
N ALA A 69 12.42 7.41 -15.29
CA ALA A 69 11.64 8.35 -14.52
C ALA A 69 12.41 9.66 -14.37
N PHE A 70 11.72 10.77 -14.63
CA PHE A 70 12.30 12.12 -14.62
C PHE A 70 11.56 13.01 -13.63
N TRP A 71 12.24 14.06 -13.20
CA TRP A 71 11.66 15.07 -12.31
C TRP A 71 11.29 14.52 -10.93
N ILE A 72 12.08 13.57 -10.45
CA ILE A 72 11.90 12.92 -9.16
C ILE A 72 12.53 13.77 -8.06
N ARG A 73 11.85 13.94 -6.94
CA ARG A 73 12.44 14.53 -5.73
C ARG A 73 13.43 13.59 -5.09
N GLY A 74 14.47 14.16 -4.45
CA GLY A 74 15.40 13.40 -3.63
C GLY A 74 14.71 12.77 -2.41
N GLY A 75 15.24 11.63 -1.96
CA GLY A 75 14.77 10.88 -0.79
C GLY A 75 14.43 9.44 -1.12
N THR A 76 13.83 8.75 -0.15
CA THR A 76 13.46 7.33 -0.26
C THR A 76 12.18 7.15 -1.07
N TRP A 77 12.24 6.25 -2.04
CA TRP A 77 11.13 5.85 -2.89
C TRP A 77 10.92 4.34 -2.84
N ASN A 78 9.68 3.93 -2.75
CA ASN A 78 9.27 2.56 -3.06
C ASN A 78 9.11 2.44 -4.57
N ILE A 79 9.66 1.38 -5.13
CA ILE A 79 9.59 1.08 -6.57
C ILE A 79 9.10 -0.34 -6.72
N ASP A 80 7.93 -0.50 -7.31
CA ASP A 80 7.28 -1.79 -7.54
C ASP A 80 7.32 -2.12 -9.03
N PHE A 81 7.67 -3.35 -9.35
CA PHE A 81 7.72 -3.89 -10.70
C PHE A 81 6.68 -5.00 -10.82
N GLU A 82 5.75 -4.82 -11.76
CA GLU A 82 4.63 -5.74 -11.98
C GLU A 82 4.57 -6.12 -13.46
N LYS A 83 4.53 -7.42 -13.74
CA LYS A 83 4.27 -7.97 -15.08
C LYS A 83 3.46 -9.23 -14.96
N ILE A 84 2.46 -9.37 -15.84
CA ILE A 84 1.65 -10.57 -15.92
C ILE A 84 2.55 -11.78 -16.19
N GLY A 85 2.44 -12.82 -15.34
CA GLY A 85 3.24 -14.03 -15.42
C GLY A 85 4.55 -14.02 -14.69
N TYR A 86 4.82 -12.96 -13.96
CA TYR A 86 6.03 -12.83 -13.16
C TYR A 86 5.67 -12.47 -11.72
N THR A 87 6.47 -12.95 -10.79
CA THR A 87 6.36 -12.57 -9.39
C THR A 87 6.67 -11.07 -9.24
N PRO A 88 5.77 -10.26 -8.65
CA PRO A 88 6.01 -8.84 -8.44
C PRO A 88 7.27 -8.59 -7.62
N LYS A 89 8.07 -7.62 -8.04
CA LYS A 89 9.29 -7.23 -7.32
C LYS A 89 9.10 -5.86 -6.70
N LYS A 90 9.44 -5.74 -5.42
CA LYS A 90 9.40 -4.47 -4.68
C LYS A 90 10.78 -4.13 -4.16
N MET A 91 11.14 -2.86 -4.23
CA MET A 91 12.41 -2.37 -3.67
C MET A 91 12.27 -0.95 -3.15
N LYS A 92 13.20 -0.57 -2.27
CA LYS A 92 13.42 0.82 -1.86
C LYS A 92 14.69 1.35 -2.50
N ALA A 93 14.63 2.59 -2.95
CA ALA A 93 15.78 3.27 -3.50
C ALA A 93 15.91 4.68 -2.91
N GLU A 94 17.11 5.05 -2.53
CA GLU A 94 17.42 6.43 -2.16
C GLU A 94 17.79 7.18 -3.44
N ILE A 95 16.96 8.17 -3.81
CA ILE A 95 17.12 8.95 -5.03
C ILE A 95 17.80 10.27 -4.70
N ASN A 96 18.90 10.55 -5.40
CA ASN A 96 19.58 11.83 -5.33
C ASN A 96 19.01 12.77 -6.41
N GLU A 97 18.62 13.98 -5.99
CA GLU A 97 18.05 14.98 -6.87
C GLU A 97 19.12 15.76 -7.67
N TRP A 98 20.34 15.85 -7.15
CA TRP A 98 21.37 16.73 -7.64
C TRP A 98 22.55 16.00 -8.31
N SER A 99 22.63 14.68 -8.17
CA SER A 99 23.66 13.86 -8.77
C SER A 99 23.06 12.71 -9.59
N LYS A 100 23.93 12.05 -10.37
CA LYS A 100 23.51 10.88 -11.15
C LYS A 100 23.19 9.72 -10.20
N ASN A 101 21.99 9.18 -10.32
CA ASN A 101 21.61 7.94 -9.66
C ASN A 101 22.19 6.73 -10.45
N PRO A 102 22.57 5.64 -9.78
CA PRO A 102 22.97 4.42 -10.47
C PRO A 102 21.81 3.85 -11.29
N ASP A 103 22.16 3.20 -12.39
CA ASP A 103 21.18 2.44 -13.17
C ASP A 103 20.73 1.22 -12.37
N MET A 104 19.43 0.91 -12.38
CA MET A 104 18.86 -0.21 -11.64
C MET A 104 18.70 -1.41 -12.57
N GLU A 105 19.17 -2.57 -12.13
CA GLU A 105 18.98 -3.83 -12.85
C GLU A 105 18.09 -4.74 -12.01
N ILE A 106 16.96 -5.14 -12.56
CA ILE A 106 15.92 -5.91 -11.88
C ILE A 106 15.75 -7.24 -12.60
N LYS A 107 15.77 -8.33 -11.84
CA LYS A 107 15.39 -9.65 -12.32
C LYS A 107 14.03 -10.04 -11.74
N MET A 108 13.12 -10.46 -12.61
CA MET A 108 11.80 -10.97 -12.22
C MET A 108 11.72 -12.46 -12.52
N GLU A 109 11.12 -13.20 -11.62
CA GLU A 109 10.94 -14.65 -11.69
C GLU A 109 9.60 -14.97 -12.36
N LYS A 110 9.57 -15.90 -13.29
CA LYS A 110 8.33 -16.40 -13.88
C LYS A 110 7.53 -17.16 -12.83
N ILE A 111 6.23 -17.00 -12.85
CA ILE A 111 5.33 -17.84 -12.05
C ILE A 111 5.32 -19.22 -12.68
N GLU A 112 5.84 -20.22 -11.97
CA GLU A 112 5.91 -21.60 -12.46
C GLU A 112 4.50 -22.14 -12.77
N GLY A 113 4.38 -22.93 -13.85
CA GLY A 113 3.13 -23.54 -14.27
C GLY A 113 2.15 -22.61 -15.00
N LEU A 114 2.44 -21.31 -15.09
CA LEU A 114 1.58 -20.36 -15.77
C LEU A 114 2.06 -20.15 -17.23
N VAL A 115 1.39 -20.79 -18.18
CA VAL A 115 1.60 -20.54 -19.63
C VAL A 115 0.82 -19.30 -20.01
N ILE A 116 1.50 -18.18 -20.24
CA ILE A 116 0.87 -16.93 -20.65
C ILE A 116 0.83 -16.85 -22.19
N THR A 117 -0.34 -17.12 -22.73
CA THR A 117 -0.65 -16.85 -24.14
C THR A 117 -0.95 -15.36 -24.33
N GLU A 118 -0.84 -14.84 -25.56
CA GLU A 118 -1.24 -13.47 -25.87
C GLU A 118 -2.73 -13.23 -25.57
N GLU A 119 -3.56 -14.23 -25.80
CA GLU A 119 -4.99 -14.21 -25.50
C GLU A 119 -5.25 -14.05 -23.98
N LEU A 120 -4.59 -14.86 -23.14
CA LEU A 120 -4.66 -14.71 -21.69
C LEU A 120 -4.21 -13.31 -21.24
N ARG A 121 -3.14 -12.78 -21.85
CA ARG A 121 -2.61 -11.44 -21.54
C ARG A 121 -3.64 -10.35 -21.86
N GLU A 122 -4.33 -10.45 -23.00
CA GLU A 122 -5.34 -9.49 -23.40
C GLU A 122 -6.57 -9.54 -22.47
N HIS A 123 -7.02 -10.75 -22.11
CA HIS A 123 -8.12 -10.91 -21.12
C HIS A 123 -7.76 -10.32 -19.75
N LEU A 124 -6.52 -10.53 -19.29
CA LEU A 124 -6.04 -9.94 -18.03
C LEU A 124 -5.94 -8.41 -18.12
N ARG A 125 -5.40 -7.87 -19.21
CA ARG A 125 -5.30 -6.42 -19.42
C ARG A 125 -6.68 -5.77 -19.40
N ARG A 126 -7.66 -6.41 -20.06
CA ARG A 126 -9.05 -5.96 -20.06
C ARG A 126 -9.66 -6.02 -18.66
N GLY A 127 -9.51 -7.14 -17.95
CA GLY A 127 -10.02 -7.30 -16.58
C GLY A 127 -9.43 -6.28 -15.62
N ASN A 128 -8.11 -6.08 -15.69
CA ASN A 128 -7.41 -5.10 -14.84
C ASN A 128 -7.86 -3.66 -15.17
N GLY A 129 -7.99 -3.31 -16.45
CA GLY A 129 -8.50 -1.99 -16.86
C GLY A 129 -9.92 -1.72 -16.35
N LEU A 130 -10.80 -2.70 -16.42
CA LEU A 130 -12.16 -2.58 -15.89
C LEU A 130 -12.17 -2.44 -14.34
N PHE A 131 -11.26 -3.15 -13.66
CA PHE A 131 -11.10 -3.04 -12.21
C PHE A 131 -10.61 -1.63 -11.81
N ASP A 132 -9.62 -1.10 -12.52
CA ASP A 132 -9.08 0.25 -12.29
C ASP A 132 -10.12 1.35 -12.57
N GLU A 133 -11.09 1.08 -13.47
CA GLU A 133 -12.26 1.93 -13.73
C GLU A 133 -13.42 1.72 -12.74
N GLU A 134 -13.22 0.94 -11.67
CA GLU A 134 -14.24 0.57 -10.66
C GLU A 134 -15.44 -0.20 -11.21
N LYS A 135 -15.33 -0.78 -12.41
CA LYS A 135 -16.36 -1.61 -13.07
C LYS A 135 -16.23 -3.08 -12.64
N TYR A 136 -16.42 -3.33 -11.35
CA TYR A 136 -16.08 -4.60 -10.71
C TYR A 136 -16.87 -5.80 -11.25
N GLU A 137 -18.16 -5.62 -11.59
CA GLU A 137 -18.97 -6.68 -12.20
C GLU A 137 -18.47 -7.08 -13.61
N GLU A 138 -18.01 -6.10 -14.40
CA GLU A 138 -17.48 -6.37 -15.74
C GLU A 138 -16.08 -6.99 -15.65
N ALA A 139 -15.23 -6.49 -14.74
CA ALA A 139 -13.93 -7.08 -14.43
C ALA A 139 -14.08 -8.55 -13.98
N LEU A 140 -15.04 -8.82 -13.08
CA LEU A 140 -15.36 -10.16 -12.62
C LEU A 140 -15.73 -11.13 -13.76
N LYS A 141 -16.52 -10.68 -14.73
CA LYS A 141 -16.86 -11.49 -15.91
C LYS A 141 -15.60 -11.79 -16.74
N SER A 142 -14.74 -10.77 -16.93
CA SER A 142 -13.49 -10.95 -17.66
C SER A 142 -12.55 -11.95 -16.97
N TYR A 143 -12.40 -11.87 -15.64
CA TYR A 143 -11.57 -12.82 -14.90
C TYR A 143 -12.16 -14.23 -14.86
N LYS A 144 -13.48 -14.39 -14.80
CA LYS A 144 -14.13 -15.70 -14.83
C LYS A 144 -13.93 -16.38 -16.17
N SER A 145 -14.02 -15.65 -17.29
CA SER A 145 -13.73 -16.25 -18.60
C SER A 145 -12.29 -16.76 -18.72
N ILE A 146 -11.34 -16.11 -18.03
CA ILE A 146 -9.96 -16.60 -17.96
C ILE A 146 -9.87 -17.98 -17.30
N ILE A 147 -10.55 -18.18 -16.17
CA ILE A 147 -10.52 -19.48 -15.48
C ILE A 147 -11.24 -20.58 -16.28
N GLU A 148 -12.30 -20.23 -17.00
CA GLU A 148 -13.01 -21.17 -17.87
C GLU A 148 -12.13 -21.64 -19.03
N GLU A 149 -11.32 -20.74 -19.59
CA GLU A 149 -10.46 -21.02 -20.73
C GLU A 149 -9.07 -21.54 -20.33
N PHE A 150 -8.54 -21.04 -19.20
CA PHE A 150 -7.22 -21.37 -18.65
C PHE A 150 -7.33 -21.79 -17.17
N PRO A 151 -7.81 -23.02 -16.86
CA PRO A 151 -8.12 -23.47 -15.50
C PRO A 151 -6.92 -23.45 -14.53
N ASP A 152 -5.71 -23.60 -15.04
CA ASP A 152 -4.48 -23.65 -14.24
C ASP A 152 -4.01 -22.26 -13.76
N THR A 153 -4.72 -21.17 -14.15
CA THR A 153 -4.38 -19.81 -13.73
C THR A 153 -4.92 -19.45 -12.34
N TYR A 154 -4.57 -20.26 -11.33
CA TYR A 154 -5.10 -20.11 -9.97
C TYR A 154 -4.96 -18.69 -9.39
N ILE A 155 -3.91 -17.94 -9.79
CA ILE A 155 -3.67 -16.59 -9.31
C ILE A 155 -4.82 -15.61 -9.67
N ILE A 156 -5.60 -15.91 -10.72
CA ILE A 156 -6.77 -15.11 -11.11
C ILE A 156 -7.85 -15.12 -10.06
N HIS A 157 -7.89 -16.13 -9.19
CA HIS A 157 -8.78 -16.14 -8.05
C HIS A 157 -8.51 -14.96 -7.10
N LYS A 158 -7.27 -14.47 -6.98
CA LYS A 158 -6.98 -13.23 -6.26
C LYS A 158 -7.72 -12.04 -6.87
N ASN A 159 -7.68 -11.88 -8.18
CA ASN A 159 -8.35 -10.78 -8.87
C ASN A 159 -9.89 -10.86 -8.74
N ILE A 160 -10.45 -12.08 -8.82
CA ILE A 160 -11.87 -12.31 -8.59
C ILE A 160 -12.24 -11.96 -7.12
N GLY A 161 -11.41 -12.40 -6.17
CA GLY A 161 -11.55 -12.06 -4.76
C GLY A 161 -11.53 -10.55 -4.53
N ASN A 162 -10.63 -9.83 -5.18
CA ASN A 162 -10.55 -8.37 -5.11
C ASN A 162 -11.83 -7.71 -5.65
N CYS A 163 -12.39 -8.18 -6.77
CA CYS A 163 -13.67 -7.68 -7.26
C CYS A 163 -14.79 -7.87 -6.22
N TYR A 164 -14.89 -9.07 -5.64
CA TYR A 164 -15.89 -9.32 -4.60
C TYR A 164 -15.66 -8.50 -3.35
N PHE A 165 -14.42 -8.27 -2.96
CA PHE A 165 -14.07 -7.42 -1.82
C PHE A 165 -14.54 -5.97 -2.03
N GLN A 166 -14.24 -5.38 -3.20
CA GLN A 166 -14.68 -4.03 -3.54
C GLN A 166 -16.20 -3.91 -3.64
N MET A 167 -16.87 -5.00 -3.97
CA MET A 167 -18.36 -5.09 -3.98
C MET A 167 -18.93 -5.41 -2.59
N GLU A 168 -18.12 -5.39 -1.52
CA GLU A 168 -18.48 -5.75 -0.13
C GLU A 168 -19.04 -7.19 0.03
N LYS A 169 -18.82 -8.04 -0.96
CA LYS A 169 -19.24 -9.46 -0.95
C LYS A 169 -18.14 -10.32 -0.29
N TYR A 170 -17.84 -10.02 0.96
CA TYR A 170 -16.67 -10.53 1.68
C TYR A 170 -16.58 -12.05 1.77
N ASN A 171 -17.72 -12.77 1.90
CA ASN A 171 -17.71 -14.23 1.92
C ASN A 171 -17.21 -14.83 0.60
N LEU A 172 -17.60 -14.24 -0.54
CA LEU A 172 -17.14 -14.67 -1.85
C LEU A 172 -15.68 -14.29 -2.09
N ALA A 173 -15.26 -13.12 -1.58
CA ALA A 173 -13.86 -12.73 -1.62
C ALA A 173 -12.98 -13.74 -0.89
N GLU A 174 -13.34 -14.10 0.35
CA GLU A 174 -12.64 -15.12 1.13
C GLU A 174 -12.55 -16.47 0.42
N GLU A 175 -13.66 -16.95 -0.16
CA GLU A 175 -13.68 -18.20 -0.91
C GLU A 175 -12.63 -18.21 -2.02
N HIS A 176 -12.56 -17.13 -2.80
CA HIS A 176 -11.62 -17.04 -3.90
C HIS A 176 -10.17 -16.85 -3.43
N TYR A 177 -9.93 -16.09 -2.38
CA TYR A 177 -8.59 -15.98 -1.79
C TYR A 177 -8.07 -17.31 -1.25
N ARG A 178 -8.94 -18.14 -0.65
CA ARG A 178 -8.56 -19.48 -0.18
C ARG A 178 -8.13 -20.40 -1.31
N LYS A 179 -8.75 -20.31 -2.50
CA LYS A 179 -8.32 -21.08 -3.68
C LYS A 179 -6.88 -20.74 -4.10
N VAL A 180 -6.43 -19.50 -3.91
CA VAL A 180 -5.02 -19.17 -4.13
C VAL A 180 -4.13 -19.86 -3.09
N LEU A 181 -4.53 -19.87 -1.81
CA LEU A 181 -3.73 -20.49 -0.75
C LEU A 181 -3.70 -22.02 -0.82
N GLU A 182 -4.65 -22.66 -1.51
CA GLU A 182 -4.60 -24.12 -1.80
C GLU A 182 -3.39 -24.47 -2.69
N MET A 183 -2.98 -23.54 -3.58
CA MET A 183 -1.86 -23.72 -4.51
C MET A 183 -0.58 -23.07 -4.00
N ASP A 184 -0.70 -21.93 -3.33
CA ASP A 184 0.42 -21.15 -2.75
C ASP A 184 0.09 -20.79 -1.30
N SER A 185 0.33 -21.72 -0.39
CA SER A 185 -0.03 -21.59 1.05
C SER A 185 0.76 -20.49 1.77
N SER A 186 1.87 -20.02 1.19
CA SER A 186 2.75 -18.99 1.76
C SER A 186 2.52 -17.59 1.19
N ASN A 187 1.48 -17.40 0.38
CA ASN A 187 1.17 -16.13 -0.24
C ASN A 187 0.75 -15.08 0.80
N ASN A 188 1.73 -14.33 1.28
CA ASN A 188 1.52 -13.31 2.33
C ASN A 188 0.52 -12.23 1.93
N GLU A 189 0.47 -11.86 0.64
CA GLU A 189 -0.51 -10.88 0.14
C GLU A 189 -1.93 -11.41 0.30
N VAL A 190 -2.17 -12.65 -0.09
CA VAL A 190 -3.51 -13.27 0.01
C VAL A 190 -3.89 -13.55 1.45
N ILE A 191 -2.96 -13.94 2.31
CA ILE A 191 -3.18 -14.05 3.76
C ILE A 191 -3.65 -12.72 4.34
N LEU A 192 -2.99 -11.60 3.98
CA LEU A 192 -3.40 -10.25 4.35
C LEU A 192 -4.82 -9.92 3.86
N LEU A 193 -5.13 -10.22 2.59
CA LEU A 193 -6.44 -9.95 2.00
C LEU A 193 -7.57 -10.71 2.72
N ILE A 194 -7.32 -11.95 3.17
CA ILE A 194 -8.29 -12.68 4.00
C ILE A 194 -8.45 -12.01 5.37
N GLY A 195 -7.36 -11.59 6.01
CA GLY A 195 -7.42 -10.83 7.26
C GLY A 195 -8.26 -9.56 7.10
N ASN A 196 -8.00 -8.77 6.05
CA ASN A 196 -8.79 -7.57 5.74
C ASN A 196 -10.27 -7.90 5.49
N THR A 197 -10.56 -9.04 4.88
CA THR A 197 -11.94 -9.49 4.64
C THR A 197 -12.68 -9.74 5.95
N TYR A 198 -12.04 -10.39 6.93
CA TYR A 198 -12.59 -10.59 8.26
C TYR A 198 -12.73 -9.27 9.04
N SER A 199 -11.74 -8.38 8.96
CA SER A 199 -11.79 -7.05 9.59
C SER A 199 -12.99 -6.25 9.09
N ASN A 200 -13.19 -6.20 7.77
CA ASN A 200 -14.34 -5.49 7.16
C ASN A 200 -15.70 -6.12 7.49
N ARG A 201 -15.75 -7.41 7.86
CA ARG A 201 -16.96 -8.06 8.42
C ARG A 201 -17.19 -7.79 9.90
N GLY A 202 -16.25 -7.09 10.56
CA GLY A 202 -16.27 -6.87 12.01
C GLY A 202 -15.85 -8.10 12.83
N GLU A 203 -15.25 -9.11 12.22
CA GLU A 203 -14.78 -10.34 12.85
C GLU A 203 -13.29 -10.19 13.25
N SER A 204 -13.00 -9.23 14.12
CA SER A 204 -11.64 -8.81 14.46
C SER A 204 -10.75 -9.95 14.96
N ASP A 205 -11.27 -10.86 15.80
CA ASP A 205 -10.49 -12.00 16.29
C ASP A 205 -9.95 -12.87 15.16
N LYS A 206 -10.80 -13.16 14.15
CA LYS A 206 -10.37 -13.94 12.99
C LYS A 206 -9.41 -13.17 12.09
N ALA A 207 -9.62 -11.85 11.95
CA ALA A 207 -8.67 -11.01 11.23
C ALA A 207 -7.27 -11.11 11.84
N LEU A 208 -7.18 -11.01 13.15
CA LEU A 208 -5.92 -11.10 13.91
C LEU A 208 -5.26 -12.48 13.78
N GLU A 209 -6.04 -13.58 13.77
CA GLU A 209 -5.52 -14.92 13.50
C GLU A 209 -4.85 -15.01 12.11
N TRP A 210 -5.43 -14.35 11.11
CA TRP A 210 -4.87 -14.31 9.76
C TRP A 210 -3.64 -13.42 9.67
N TYR A 211 -3.66 -12.24 10.27
CA TYR A 211 -2.49 -11.36 10.33
C TYR A 211 -1.32 -12.02 11.06
N GLY A 212 -1.60 -12.84 12.09
CA GLY A 212 -0.57 -13.60 12.81
C GLY A 212 0.16 -14.67 11.98
N LYS A 213 -0.36 -15.04 10.81
CA LYS A 213 0.30 -15.97 9.87
C LYS A 213 1.34 -15.29 8.98
N ILE A 214 1.38 -13.95 8.95
CA ILE A 214 2.26 -13.19 8.09
C ILE A 214 3.56 -12.87 8.83
N GLU A 215 4.68 -12.95 8.12
CA GLU A 215 5.96 -12.51 8.67
C GLU A 215 5.98 -10.99 8.82
N PHE A 216 5.89 -10.50 10.07
CA PHE A 216 5.85 -9.08 10.43
C PHE A 216 6.95 -8.25 9.76
N GLU A 217 8.15 -8.81 9.62
CA GLU A 217 9.30 -8.11 9.05
C GLU A 217 9.16 -7.85 7.54
N LYS A 218 8.33 -8.62 6.86
CA LYS A 218 8.07 -8.45 5.41
C LYS A 218 7.11 -7.30 5.09
N PHE A 219 6.44 -6.74 6.10
CA PHE A 219 5.59 -5.57 5.89
C PHE A 219 6.41 -4.29 5.89
N ASP A 220 6.28 -3.53 4.83
CA ASP A 220 6.91 -2.22 4.66
C ASP A 220 5.93 -1.10 4.22
N ASP A 221 4.63 -1.42 4.20
CA ASP A 221 3.57 -0.44 3.94
C ASP A 221 3.04 0.12 5.28
N PRO A 222 3.24 1.41 5.56
CA PRO A 222 2.80 2.02 6.82
C PRO A 222 1.28 2.03 6.98
N ILE A 223 0.51 2.07 5.88
CA ILE A 223 -0.95 2.07 5.94
C ILE A 223 -1.46 0.68 6.33
N VAL A 224 -0.89 -0.38 5.74
CA VAL A 224 -1.22 -1.77 6.10
C VAL A 224 -0.93 -2.02 7.57
N LEU A 225 0.27 -1.64 8.04
CA LEU A 225 0.65 -1.78 9.45
C LEU A 225 -0.26 -0.99 10.38
N TYR A 226 -0.64 0.23 10.00
CA TYR A 226 -1.58 1.04 10.75
C TYR A 226 -2.95 0.36 10.88
N ASN A 227 -3.48 -0.20 9.79
CA ASN A 227 -4.78 -0.88 9.79
C ASN A 227 -4.76 -2.12 10.69
N ILE A 228 -3.74 -2.96 10.58
CA ILE A 228 -3.55 -4.11 11.48
C ILE A 228 -3.43 -3.67 12.95
N GLY A 229 -2.65 -2.62 13.21
CA GLY A 229 -2.55 -2.02 14.55
C GLY A 229 -3.90 -1.54 15.09
N SER A 230 -4.76 -0.99 14.22
CA SER A 230 -6.10 -0.55 14.58
C SER A 230 -7.04 -1.70 14.92
N ASP A 231 -6.92 -2.83 14.23
CA ASP A 231 -7.67 -4.04 14.58
C ASP A 231 -7.24 -4.58 15.95
N PHE A 232 -5.94 -4.63 16.25
CA PHE A 232 -5.43 -4.98 17.58
C PHE A 232 -5.91 -4.00 18.66
N TYR A 233 -5.92 -2.71 18.36
CA TYR A 233 -6.42 -1.69 19.28
C TYR A 233 -7.90 -1.89 19.61
N THR A 234 -8.71 -2.25 18.61
CA THR A 234 -10.17 -2.47 18.75
C THR A 234 -10.49 -3.61 19.72
N VAL A 235 -9.68 -4.66 19.74
CA VAL A 235 -9.81 -5.77 20.70
C VAL A 235 -9.03 -5.53 21.99
N SER A 236 -8.55 -4.30 22.23
CA SER A 236 -7.79 -3.90 23.43
C SER A 236 -6.45 -4.64 23.61
N ASN A 237 -5.88 -5.21 22.54
CA ASN A 237 -4.53 -5.75 22.55
C ASN A 237 -3.53 -4.63 22.23
N PHE A 238 -3.28 -3.78 23.25
CA PHE A 238 -2.52 -2.55 23.08
C PHE A 238 -1.02 -2.81 22.86
N GLU A 239 -0.48 -3.91 23.34
CA GLU A 239 0.91 -4.30 23.14
C GLU A 239 1.20 -4.62 21.67
N GLU A 240 0.35 -5.42 21.03
CA GLU A 240 0.49 -5.68 19.61
C GLU A 240 0.16 -4.43 18.77
N ALA A 241 -0.88 -3.68 19.11
CA ALA A 241 -1.17 -2.40 18.45
C ALA A 241 0.05 -1.47 18.47
N LEU A 242 0.75 -1.36 19.63
CA LEU A 242 1.97 -0.59 19.78
C LEU A 242 3.05 -1.00 18.78
N LYS A 243 3.28 -2.31 18.62
CA LYS A 243 4.28 -2.87 17.71
C LYS A 243 4.02 -2.46 16.26
N TYR A 244 2.77 -2.58 15.82
CA TYR A 244 2.38 -2.26 14.45
C TYR A 244 2.41 -0.75 14.17
N TYR A 245 1.87 0.08 15.04
CA TYR A 245 1.91 1.54 14.88
C TYR A 245 3.35 2.08 14.94
N LYS A 246 4.19 1.53 15.80
CA LYS A 246 5.60 1.91 15.89
C LYS A 246 6.33 1.64 14.58
N LYS A 247 6.17 0.44 14.01
CA LYS A 247 6.77 0.11 12.70
C LYS A 247 6.22 0.99 11.59
N ALA A 248 4.92 1.29 11.57
CA ALA A 248 4.33 2.21 10.58
C ALA A 248 4.99 3.59 10.62
N VAL A 249 5.20 4.14 11.82
CA VAL A 249 5.86 5.44 12.04
C VAL A 249 7.36 5.38 11.75
N GLU A 250 8.04 4.27 12.02
CA GLU A 250 9.45 4.07 11.65
C GLU A 250 9.64 4.07 10.13
N ILE A 251 8.71 3.48 9.37
CA ILE A 251 8.74 3.50 7.90
C ILE A 251 8.42 4.90 7.37
N GLN A 252 7.41 5.55 7.93
CA GLN A 252 6.96 6.88 7.52
C GLN A 252 6.88 7.82 8.74
N ASN A 253 7.94 8.54 9.02
CA ASN A 253 8.09 9.35 10.24
C ASN A 253 7.13 10.56 10.34
N ASN A 254 6.48 10.94 9.25
CA ASN A 254 5.45 11.98 9.19
C ASN A 254 4.03 11.42 8.98
N PHE A 255 3.81 10.14 9.25
CA PHE A 255 2.51 9.51 9.16
C PHE A 255 1.63 9.97 10.34
N LEU A 256 0.85 11.03 10.12
CA LEU A 256 0.10 11.73 11.18
C LEU A 256 -0.87 10.82 11.94
N ASP A 257 -1.64 10.00 11.23
CA ASP A 257 -2.59 9.08 11.89
C ASP A 257 -1.85 8.00 12.70
N GLY A 258 -0.73 7.49 12.17
CA GLY A 258 0.14 6.56 12.89
C GLY A 258 0.74 7.19 14.15
N LEU A 259 1.26 8.41 14.08
CA LEU A 259 1.80 9.15 15.21
C LEU A 259 0.73 9.41 16.28
N TYR A 260 -0.47 9.79 15.87
CA TYR A 260 -1.57 10.04 16.79
C TYR A 260 -1.97 8.78 17.55
N GLN A 261 -2.19 7.67 16.84
CA GLN A 261 -2.56 6.38 17.45
C GLN A 261 -1.42 5.81 18.32
N LEU A 262 -0.18 5.91 17.86
CA LEU A 262 0.99 5.49 18.63
C LEU A 262 1.07 6.26 19.97
N GLY A 263 0.82 7.56 19.95
CA GLY A 263 0.76 8.38 21.16
C GLY A 263 -0.36 7.96 22.10
N LEU A 264 -1.55 7.63 21.56
CA LEU A 264 -2.68 7.15 22.37
C LEU A 264 -2.41 5.78 22.98
N VAL A 265 -1.79 4.86 22.24
CA VAL A 265 -1.42 3.54 22.78
C VAL A 265 -0.37 3.67 23.88
N HIS A 266 0.66 4.51 23.71
CA HIS A 266 1.61 4.80 24.77
C HIS A 266 0.94 5.38 26.02
N LEU A 267 -0.03 6.31 25.83
CA LEU A 267 -0.82 6.88 26.93
C LEU A 267 -1.61 5.79 27.67
N THR A 268 -2.28 4.88 26.93
CA THR A 268 -3.07 3.78 27.48
C THR A 268 -2.22 2.80 28.28
N LEU A 269 -1.02 2.48 27.78
CA LEU A 269 -0.06 1.59 28.44
C LEU A 269 0.71 2.27 29.60
N GLY A 270 0.47 3.56 29.85
CA GLY A 270 1.17 4.30 30.90
C GLY A 270 2.62 4.69 30.56
N ASN A 271 3.04 4.53 29.32
CA ASN A 271 4.35 4.93 28.80
C ASN A 271 4.37 6.46 28.58
N ASN A 272 4.29 7.19 29.70
CA ASN A 272 3.99 8.63 29.68
C ASN A 272 5.03 9.46 28.90
N GLN A 273 6.33 9.13 29.00
CA GLN A 273 7.37 9.87 28.32
C GLN A 273 7.37 9.60 26.82
N GLU A 274 7.19 8.35 26.42
CA GLU A 274 7.08 7.93 25.03
C GLU A 274 5.85 8.55 24.36
N ALA A 275 4.72 8.63 25.08
CA ALA A 275 3.52 9.35 24.62
C ALA A 275 3.83 10.83 24.34
N ILE A 276 4.50 11.52 25.27
CA ILE A 276 4.91 12.92 25.07
C ILE A 276 5.78 13.06 23.83
N ASN A 277 6.83 12.24 23.71
CA ASN A 277 7.77 12.31 22.60
C ASN A 277 7.06 12.08 21.25
N THR A 278 6.14 11.13 21.20
CA THR A 278 5.35 10.81 20.00
C THR A 278 4.41 11.95 19.64
N PHE A 279 3.72 12.53 20.62
CA PHE A 279 2.83 13.67 20.42
C PHE A 279 3.59 14.94 20.03
N GLU A 280 4.78 15.19 20.58
CA GLU A 280 5.65 16.29 20.16
C GLU A 280 6.13 16.09 18.71
N ASN A 281 6.38 14.83 18.29
CA ASN A 281 6.69 14.54 16.90
C ASN A 281 5.48 14.79 15.98
N TYR A 282 4.26 14.42 16.39
CA TYR A 282 3.03 14.77 15.66
C TYR A 282 2.95 16.30 15.43
N LEU A 283 3.15 17.10 16.47
CA LEU A 283 3.06 18.57 16.38
C LEU A 283 4.12 19.23 15.51
N LYS A 284 5.26 18.57 15.24
CA LYS A 284 6.25 19.06 14.26
C LYS A 284 5.74 19.01 12.83
N HIS A 285 4.86 18.06 12.53
CA HIS A 285 4.33 17.83 11.19
C HIS A 285 2.95 18.45 10.97
N ASP A 286 2.17 18.60 12.03
CA ASP A 286 0.83 19.19 12.01
C ASP A 286 0.60 20.05 13.28
N PRO A 287 1.09 21.31 13.29
CA PRO A 287 0.98 22.17 14.47
C PRO A 287 -0.38 22.82 14.63
N ASP A 288 -1.20 22.96 13.58
CA ASP A 288 -2.32 23.90 13.59
C ASP A 288 -3.70 23.24 13.46
N SER A 289 -3.77 21.93 13.32
CA SER A 289 -5.05 21.22 13.18
C SER A 289 -5.85 21.16 14.49
N GLU A 290 -7.12 20.81 14.38
CA GLU A 290 -7.96 20.52 15.55
C GLU A 290 -7.38 19.35 16.38
N LYS A 291 -6.83 18.32 15.72
CA LYS A 291 -6.12 17.22 16.40
C LYS A 291 -4.91 17.74 17.21
N ALA A 292 -4.15 18.70 16.65
CA ALA A 292 -3.01 19.31 17.36
C ALA A 292 -3.40 19.95 18.69
N THR A 293 -4.57 20.55 18.77
CA THR A 293 -5.08 21.12 20.03
C THR A 293 -5.31 20.03 21.09
N ARG A 294 -5.90 18.90 20.70
CA ARG A 294 -6.07 17.74 21.60
C ARG A 294 -4.73 17.16 22.04
N VAL A 295 -3.79 17.04 21.10
CA VAL A 295 -2.43 16.53 21.34
C VAL A 295 -1.69 17.41 22.37
N ARG A 296 -1.79 18.75 22.28
CA ARG A 296 -1.23 19.64 23.31
C ARG A 296 -1.83 19.39 24.69
N GLY A 297 -3.14 19.17 24.77
CA GLY A 297 -3.81 18.84 26.01
C GLY A 297 -3.30 17.53 26.63
N PHE A 298 -3.06 16.49 25.82
CA PHE A 298 -2.44 15.24 26.28
C PHE A 298 -1.03 15.47 26.80
N ILE A 299 -0.20 16.24 26.10
CA ILE A 299 1.17 16.56 26.55
C ILE A 299 1.16 17.30 27.90
N GLU A 300 0.32 18.31 28.07
CA GLU A 300 0.20 19.06 29.32
C GLU A 300 -0.24 18.16 30.48
N PHE A 301 -1.26 17.34 30.27
CA PHE A 301 -1.73 16.36 31.24
C PHE A 301 -0.62 15.40 31.66
N LEU A 302 0.11 14.84 30.71
CA LEU A 302 1.19 13.89 30.97
C LEU A 302 2.37 14.53 31.67
N LYS A 303 2.78 15.74 31.29
CA LYS A 303 3.85 16.51 31.97
C LYS A 303 3.48 16.79 33.42
N LYS A 304 2.23 17.13 33.71
CA LYS A 304 1.73 17.31 35.08
C LYS A 304 1.78 15.99 35.86
N LYS A 305 1.26 14.91 35.30
CA LYS A 305 1.24 13.56 35.89
C LYS A 305 2.65 13.09 36.28
N ILE A 306 3.65 13.28 35.40
CA ILE A 306 5.04 12.92 35.69
C ILE A 306 5.63 13.78 36.80
N LYS A 307 5.29 15.09 36.85
CA LYS A 307 5.76 15.99 37.91
C LYS A 307 5.21 15.58 39.27
N ASP A 308 3.91 15.31 39.34
CA ASP A 308 3.23 14.93 40.58
C ASP A 308 3.75 13.58 41.12
N SER A 309 4.10 12.63 40.25
CA SER A 309 4.68 11.33 40.62
C SER A 309 6.13 11.41 41.12
N LYS A 310 6.88 12.48 40.82
CA LYS A 310 8.25 12.71 41.27
C LYS A 310 8.32 13.55 42.56
N GLY A 311 7.20 14.15 42.98
CA GLY A 311 7.10 15.00 44.16
C GLY A 311 6.59 14.29 45.42
N ASN A 312 6.20 13.01 45.29
CA ASN A 312 5.89 12.09 46.38
C ASN A 312 7.02 11.05 46.53
#